data_f70b523955bc9e45f8f1f1183a47536b
#
_entry.id   f70b523955bc9e45f8f1f1183a47536b
#
_cell.length_a   1.000
_cell.length_b   1.000
_cell.length_c   1.000
_cell.angle_alpha   90.00
_cell.angle_beta   90.00
_cell.angle_gamma   90.00
#
_symmetry.space_group_name_H-M   'P 1'
#
loop_
_entity.id
_entity.type
_entity.pdbx_description
1 polymer ?
#
loop_
_entity_poly.entity_id
_entity_poly.type
_entity_poly.pdbx_seq_one_letter_code
_entity_poly.pdbx_strand_id
1 'polypeptide(L)'
;MNAERALLLRLGQGPVSGDVLARECGQTRAAVWKRIAQLRDAGVAVDARRGHGYALRHRPDLLDADAIRAALPAPVQARLAGLDVEWSLDSTNAELLRRPMPGPQAEVLLAERQTGGRGRRGRTWQSPLAAHVYLSLQRGFDGGLARLGGLSLVAGIAAVEALQGLGITDVALKWPNDLVVATGLALHKLGGVLVEGGGEHAGPVRAVLGIGVNVRMPEVAAAAIDQPWTDLAALAADAPSR
;
A
#
# COMPACT_ATOMS: atom_id res chain seq x y z
N MET A 1 -18.24 -1.56 10.13
CA MET A 1 -17.64 -0.77 9.00
C MET A 1 -17.01 0.48 9.58
N ASN A 2 -15.74 0.76 9.25
CA ASN A 2 -15.03 1.96 9.73
C ASN A 2 -15.74 3.22 9.20
N ALA A 3 -16.03 4.19 10.08
CA ALA A 3 -16.75 5.42 9.74
C ALA A 3 -16.01 6.31 8.72
N GLU A 4 -14.68 6.26 8.71
CA GLU A 4 -13.84 6.96 7.73
C GLU A 4 -13.99 6.31 6.34
N ARG A 5 -13.99 4.96 6.26
CA ARG A 5 -14.26 4.22 5.02
C ARG A 5 -15.65 4.54 4.47
N ALA A 6 -16.68 4.56 5.33
CA ALA A 6 -18.04 4.89 4.90
C ALA A 6 -18.14 6.31 4.32
N LEU A 7 -17.49 7.29 4.97
CA LEU A 7 -17.42 8.66 4.46
C LEU A 7 -16.71 8.75 3.11
N LEU A 8 -15.57 8.06 2.97
CA LEU A 8 -14.80 8.04 1.72
C LEU A 8 -15.62 7.44 0.57
N LEU A 9 -16.28 6.30 0.81
CA LEU A 9 -17.17 5.66 -0.17
C LEU A 9 -18.33 6.59 -0.56
N ARG A 10 -18.94 7.29 0.41
CA ARG A 10 -20.02 8.24 0.14
C ARG A 10 -19.56 9.42 -0.72
N LEU A 11 -18.38 9.96 -0.43
CA LEU A 11 -17.75 11.00 -1.26
C LEU A 11 -17.41 10.51 -2.67
N GLY A 12 -17.10 9.24 -2.83
CA GLY A 12 -16.84 8.59 -4.12
C GLY A 12 -18.06 8.51 -5.04
N GLN A 13 -19.27 8.65 -4.49
CA GLN A 13 -20.53 8.68 -5.26
C GLN A 13 -20.80 10.06 -5.91
N GLY A 14 -20.05 11.09 -5.54
CA GLY A 14 -20.17 12.44 -6.08
C GLY A 14 -20.20 13.52 -5.01
N PRO A 15 -20.25 14.80 -5.44
CA PRO A 15 -20.28 15.94 -4.53
C PRO A 15 -21.44 15.88 -3.56
N VAL A 16 -21.20 16.24 -2.30
CA VAL A 16 -22.21 16.17 -1.24
C VAL A 16 -22.01 17.29 -0.21
N SER A 17 -23.11 17.91 0.21
CA SER A 17 -23.05 18.97 1.23
C SER A 17 -22.75 18.42 2.62
N GLY A 18 -22.11 19.26 3.47
CA GLY A 18 -21.85 18.87 4.86
C GLY A 18 -23.12 18.60 5.67
N ASP A 19 -24.25 19.23 5.33
CA ASP A 19 -25.54 19.02 5.98
C ASP A 19 -26.13 17.64 5.62
N VAL A 20 -25.99 17.22 4.35
CA VAL A 20 -26.41 15.90 3.91
C VAL A 20 -25.55 14.82 4.60
N LEU A 21 -24.23 14.97 4.60
CA LEU A 21 -23.32 14.04 5.28
C LEU A 21 -23.62 13.95 6.78
N ALA A 22 -23.90 15.07 7.44
CA ALA A 22 -24.24 15.09 8.85
C ALA A 22 -25.51 14.27 9.15
N ARG A 23 -26.55 14.44 8.33
CA ARG A 23 -27.79 13.66 8.45
C ARG A 23 -27.59 12.18 8.15
N GLU A 24 -26.93 11.84 7.04
CA GLU A 24 -26.68 10.44 6.63
C GLU A 24 -25.82 9.69 7.65
N CYS A 25 -24.86 10.35 8.28
CA CYS A 25 -23.99 9.77 9.31
C CYS A 25 -24.54 9.86 10.74
N GLY A 26 -25.68 10.51 10.97
CA GLY A 26 -26.21 10.76 12.32
C GLY A 26 -25.27 11.62 13.18
N GLN A 27 -24.59 12.63 12.59
CA GLN A 27 -23.54 13.42 13.22
C GLN A 27 -23.77 14.93 13.06
N THR A 28 -22.99 15.72 13.82
CA THR A 28 -22.98 17.17 13.65
C THR A 28 -22.13 17.59 12.45
N ARG A 29 -22.40 18.75 11.86
CA ARG A 29 -21.56 19.34 10.81
C ARG A 29 -20.10 19.49 11.25
N ALA A 30 -19.86 19.86 12.51
CA ALA A 30 -18.52 19.99 13.08
C ALA A 30 -17.78 18.63 13.08
N ALA A 31 -18.49 17.54 13.41
CA ALA A 31 -17.92 16.20 13.37
C ALA A 31 -17.57 15.77 11.94
N VAL A 32 -18.44 16.05 10.96
CA VAL A 32 -18.18 15.81 9.53
C VAL A 32 -16.95 16.62 9.08
N TRP A 33 -16.89 17.90 9.40
CA TRP A 33 -15.74 18.75 9.07
C TRP A 33 -14.42 18.18 9.63
N LYS A 34 -14.41 17.74 10.88
CA LYS A 34 -13.24 17.11 11.51
C LYS A 34 -12.82 15.83 10.76
N ARG A 35 -13.77 15.00 10.33
CA ARG A 35 -13.48 13.79 9.56
C ARG A 35 -12.94 14.10 8.15
N ILE A 36 -13.47 15.14 7.48
CA ILE A 36 -12.91 15.61 6.22
C ILE A 36 -11.47 16.09 6.39
N ALA A 37 -11.17 16.81 7.49
CA ALA A 37 -9.80 17.19 7.81
C ALA A 37 -8.90 15.95 8.00
N GLN A 38 -9.35 14.95 8.76
CA GLN A 38 -8.63 13.69 8.93
C GLN A 38 -8.36 12.96 7.61
N LEU A 39 -9.31 12.91 6.68
CA LEU A 39 -9.09 12.35 5.35
C LEU A 39 -8.03 13.12 4.56
N ARG A 40 -8.04 14.47 4.63
CA ARG A 40 -7.02 15.30 4.00
C ARG A 40 -5.64 15.07 4.59
N ASP A 41 -5.54 14.99 5.92
CA ASP A 41 -4.29 14.68 6.63
C ASP A 41 -3.79 13.26 6.29
N ALA A 42 -4.71 12.35 5.96
CA ALA A 42 -4.38 11.02 5.47
C ALA A 42 -3.97 10.98 3.99
N GLY A 43 -3.96 12.13 3.29
CA GLY A 43 -3.54 12.26 1.91
C GLY A 43 -4.69 12.22 0.88
N VAL A 44 -5.96 12.16 1.31
CA VAL A 44 -7.09 12.16 0.38
C VAL A 44 -7.39 13.57 -0.09
N ALA A 45 -7.35 13.79 -1.40
CA ALA A 45 -7.65 15.09 -2.01
C ALA A 45 -9.18 15.35 -2.01
N VAL A 46 -9.65 16.06 -0.98
CA VAL A 46 -11.06 16.46 -0.83
C VAL A 46 -11.19 17.97 -1.04
N ASP A 47 -11.86 18.38 -2.09
CA ASP A 47 -12.21 19.76 -2.36
C ASP A 47 -13.45 20.17 -1.56
N ALA A 48 -13.48 21.43 -1.12
CA ALA A 48 -14.66 22.07 -0.53
C ALA A 48 -15.05 23.26 -1.40
N ARG A 49 -16.23 23.23 -2.01
CA ARG A 49 -16.75 24.31 -2.83
C ARG A 49 -18.00 24.90 -2.22
N ARG A 50 -18.02 26.22 -2.07
CA ARG A 50 -19.20 26.95 -1.56
C ARG A 50 -20.43 26.64 -2.42
N GLY A 51 -21.52 26.21 -1.79
CA GLY A 51 -22.77 25.81 -2.49
C GLY A 51 -22.77 24.38 -3.07
N HIS A 52 -21.63 23.74 -3.22
CA HIS A 52 -21.51 22.38 -3.79
C HIS A 52 -21.07 21.32 -2.78
N GLY A 53 -20.56 21.74 -1.60
CA GLY A 53 -20.12 20.83 -0.55
C GLY A 53 -18.71 20.25 -0.78
N TYR A 54 -18.52 18.98 -0.42
CA TYR A 54 -17.28 18.25 -0.52
C TYR A 54 -17.29 17.31 -1.74
N ALA A 55 -16.16 17.23 -2.43
CA ALA A 55 -15.96 16.34 -3.57
C ALA A 55 -14.54 15.76 -3.53
N LEU A 56 -14.37 14.53 -3.97
CA LEU A 56 -13.05 13.95 -4.20
C LEU A 56 -12.50 14.42 -5.54
N ARG A 57 -11.19 14.73 -5.61
CA ARG A 57 -10.51 14.99 -6.89
C ARG A 57 -10.39 13.74 -7.75
N HIS A 58 -10.13 12.61 -7.09
CA HIS A 58 -10.03 11.31 -7.73
C HIS A 58 -10.91 10.31 -6.97
N ARG A 59 -11.56 9.43 -7.71
CA ARG A 59 -12.34 8.35 -7.09
C ARG A 59 -11.35 7.42 -6.37
N PRO A 60 -11.60 7.04 -5.09
CA PRO A 60 -10.73 6.13 -4.38
C PRO A 60 -10.84 4.74 -5.01
N ASP A 61 -9.69 4.14 -5.24
CA ASP A 61 -9.55 2.76 -5.64
C ASP A 61 -9.23 1.94 -4.38
N LEU A 62 -10.29 1.41 -3.74
CA LEU A 62 -10.14 0.67 -2.49
C LEU A 62 -9.86 -0.80 -2.76
N LEU A 63 -8.96 -1.36 -1.96
CA LEU A 63 -8.62 -2.78 -2.01
C LEU A 63 -9.78 -3.63 -1.47
N ASP A 64 -10.01 -4.76 -2.14
CA ASP A 64 -10.99 -5.77 -1.76
C ASP A 64 -10.32 -7.15 -1.72
N ALA A 65 -10.25 -7.75 -0.53
CA ALA A 65 -9.55 -9.01 -0.31
C ALA A 65 -10.16 -10.17 -1.13
N ASP A 66 -11.49 -10.20 -1.25
CA ASP A 66 -12.19 -11.26 -1.98
C ASP A 66 -11.97 -11.11 -3.48
N ALA A 67 -12.06 -9.88 -3.99
CA ALA A 67 -11.77 -9.58 -5.40
C ALA A 67 -10.33 -9.90 -5.77
N ILE A 68 -9.36 -9.50 -4.91
CA ILE A 68 -7.94 -9.83 -5.11
C ILE A 68 -7.74 -11.35 -5.12
N ARG A 69 -8.31 -12.06 -4.14
CA ARG A 69 -8.20 -13.52 -4.08
C ARG A 69 -8.81 -14.19 -5.31
N ALA A 70 -9.97 -13.73 -5.76
CA ALA A 70 -10.66 -14.29 -6.93
C ALA A 70 -9.88 -14.08 -8.23
N ALA A 71 -9.10 -12.99 -8.34
CA ALA A 71 -8.26 -12.70 -9.50
C ALA A 71 -6.97 -13.54 -9.56
N LEU A 72 -6.57 -14.18 -8.46
CA LEU A 72 -5.36 -15.01 -8.42
C LEU A 72 -5.59 -16.36 -9.13
N PRO A 73 -4.59 -16.88 -9.88
CA PRO A 73 -4.64 -18.23 -10.42
C PRO A 73 -4.82 -19.29 -9.32
N ALA A 74 -5.59 -20.34 -9.58
CA ALA A 74 -5.87 -21.40 -8.60
C ALA A 74 -4.61 -22.00 -7.93
N PRO A 75 -3.49 -22.25 -8.64
CA PRO A 75 -2.26 -22.73 -7.99
C PRO A 75 -1.64 -21.72 -7.01
N VAL A 76 -1.86 -20.42 -7.21
CA VAL A 76 -1.41 -19.38 -6.29
C VAL A 76 -2.31 -19.33 -5.08
N GLN A 77 -3.65 -19.37 -5.28
CA GLN A 77 -4.62 -19.42 -4.18
C GLN A 77 -4.35 -20.59 -3.22
N ALA A 78 -4.02 -21.77 -3.75
CA ALA A 78 -3.71 -22.96 -2.95
C ALA A 78 -2.46 -22.82 -2.06
N ARG A 79 -1.58 -21.85 -2.35
CA ARG A 79 -0.37 -21.54 -1.57
C ARG A 79 -0.60 -20.49 -0.49
N LEU A 80 -1.79 -19.89 -0.42
CA LEU A 80 -2.13 -18.87 0.56
C LEU A 80 -2.82 -19.50 1.77
N ALA A 81 -2.29 -19.23 2.96
CA ALA A 81 -2.97 -19.50 4.22
C ALA A 81 -4.02 -18.40 4.52
N GLY A 82 -3.73 -17.16 4.13
CA GLY A 82 -4.60 -15.99 4.31
C GLY A 82 -4.27 -14.85 3.36
N LEU A 83 -5.28 -14.01 3.07
CA LEU A 83 -5.13 -12.73 2.40
C LEU A 83 -6.12 -11.75 3.04
N ASP A 84 -5.57 -10.73 3.70
CA ASP A 84 -6.30 -9.73 4.44
C ASP A 84 -6.04 -8.33 3.89
N VAL A 85 -7.04 -7.44 4.02
CA VAL A 85 -6.91 -6.00 3.74
C VAL A 85 -7.34 -5.21 4.97
N GLU A 86 -6.39 -4.48 5.55
CA GLU A 86 -6.63 -3.61 6.71
C GLU A 86 -6.85 -2.15 6.28
N TRP A 87 -7.79 -1.47 6.96
CA TRP A 87 -8.05 -0.05 6.68
C TRP A 87 -6.86 0.83 7.06
N SER A 88 -6.31 0.62 8.25
CA SER A 88 -5.17 1.38 8.76
C SER A 88 -4.48 0.60 9.87
N LEU A 89 -3.16 0.55 9.81
CA LEU A 89 -2.31 -0.04 10.83
C LEU A 89 -0.98 0.72 10.89
N ASP A 90 -0.08 0.35 11.78
CA ASP A 90 1.25 0.95 11.86
C ASP A 90 2.13 0.54 10.67
N SER A 91 2.26 -0.76 10.41
CA SER A 91 3.02 -1.32 9.29
C SER A 91 2.56 -2.74 8.99
N THR A 92 2.33 -3.07 7.72
CA THR A 92 1.97 -4.43 7.29
C THR A 92 3.05 -5.44 7.68
N ASN A 93 4.34 -5.10 7.57
CA ASN A 93 5.43 -5.93 8.06
C ASN A 93 5.38 -6.13 9.58
N ALA A 94 5.20 -5.04 10.33
CA ALA A 94 5.17 -5.12 11.79
C ALA A 94 3.99 -5.95 12.28
N GLU A 95 2.84 -5.84 11.63
CA GLU A 95 1.66 -6.65 11.96
C GLU A 95 1.91 -8.14 11.72
N LEU A 96 2.46 -8.51 10.56
CA LEU A 96 2.78 -9.92 10.29
C LEU A 96 3.86 -10.46 11.24
N LEU A 97 4.83 -9.65 11.66
CA LEU A 97 5.83 -10.04 12.66
C LEU A 97 5.22 -10.30 14.05
N ARG A 98 4.10 -9.64 14.39
CA ARG A 98 3.36 -9.89 15.66
C ARG A 98 2.51 -11.15 15.63
N ARG A 99 2.14 -11.62 14.43
CA ARG A 99 1.36 -12.87 14.27
C ARG A 99 2.19 -14.09 14.66
N PRO A 100 1.58 -15.24 14.93
CA PRO A 100 2.29 -16.49 15.17
C PRO A 100 3.27 -16.86 14.06
N MET A 101 4.21 -17.77 14.32
CA MET A 101 5.10 -18.30 13.29
C MET A 101 4.27 -18.93 12.16
N PRO A 102 4.43 -18.48 10.91
CA PRO A 102 3.66 -19.01 9.80
C PRO A 102 4.10 -20.43 9.44
N GLY A 103 3.17 -21.21 8.86
CA GLY A 103 3.48 -22.47 8.21
C GLY A 103 4.20 -22.30 6.87
N PRO A 104 4.23 -23.34 6.04
CA PRO A 104 4.85 -23.31 4.71
C PRO A 104 4.01 -22.53 3.68
N GLN A 105 2.73 -22.29 3.96
CA GLN A 105 1.88 -21.45 3.11
C GLN A 105 2.11 -19.98 3.43
N ALA A 106 1.90 -19.13 2.44
CA ALA A 106 2.07 -17.69 2.60
C ALA A 106 0.83 -17.03 3.22
N GLU A 107 1.04 -16.09 4.13
CA GLU A 107 0.01 -15.14 4.55
C GLU A 107 0.30 -13.77 3.93
N VAL A 108 -0.70 -13.16 3.35
CA VAL A 108 -0.62 -11.85 2.69
C VAL A 108 -1.46 -10.84 3.44
N LEU A 109 -0.87 -9.69 3.71
CA LEU A 109 -1.54 -8.57 4.34
C LEU A 109 -1.32 -7.31 3.50
N LEU A 110 -2.41 -6.68 3.11
CA LEU A 110 -2.42 -5.35 2.50
C LEU A 110 -3.03 -4.34 3.46
N ALA A 111 -2.74 -3.06 3.24
CA ALA A 111 -3.38 -1.98 3.98
C ALA A 111 -3.73 -0.82 3.06
N GLU A 112 -4.82 -0.10 3.41
CA GLU A 112 -5.15 1.16 2.74
C GLU A 112 -4.25 2.31 3.21
N ARG A 113 -3.74 2.24 4.44
CA ARG A 113 -2.85 3.22 5.05
C ARG A 113 -1.89 2.57 6.04
N GLN A 114 -0.64 3.08 6.08
CA GLN A 114 0.27 2.80 7.19
C GLN A 114 0.59 4.10 7.95
N THR A 115 0.47 4.10 9.28
CA THR A 115 0.82 5.25 10.12
C THR A 115 2.28 5.25 10.56
N GLY A 116 2.97 4.14 10.40
CA GLY A 116 4.39 3.93 10.72
C GLY A 116 5.08 3.10 9.65
N GLY A 117 4.83 3.41 8.35
CA GLY A 117 5.48 2.73 7.23
C GLY A 117 6.99 2.84 7.32
N ARG A 118 7.70 1.74 7.08
CA ARG A 118 9.14 1.63 7.27
C ARG A 118 9.87 1.26 5.99
N GLY A 119 11.01 1.91 5.77
CA GLY A 119 12.03 1.49 4.84
C GLY A 119 13.27 0.97 5.56
N ARG A 120 14.29 0.62 4.82
CA ARG A 120 15.57 0.16 5.37
C ARG A 120 16.27 1.28 6.16
N ARG A 121 17.07 0.87 7.16
CA ARG A 121 17.89 1.78 8.01
C ARG A 121 17.07 2.84 8.73
N GLY A 122 15.84 2.49 9.15
CA GLY A 122 14.96 3.39 9.90
C GLY A 122 14.32 4.52 9.09
N ARG A 123 14.41 4.51 7.75
CA ARG A 123 13.72 5.50 6.91
C ARG A 123 12.22 5.31 6.98
N THR A 124 11.49 6.40 6.92
CA THR A 124 10.03 6.39 6.81
C THR A 124 9.61 6.08 5.36
N TRP A 125 8.58 5.23 5.22
CA TRP A 125 7.87 5.02 3.97
C TRP A 125 6.55 5.78 4.02
N GLN A 126 6.38 6.76 3.14
CA GLN A 126 5.15 7.55 3.07
C GLN A 126 3.99 6.65 2.60
N SER A 127 2.93 6.60 3.40
CA SER A 127 1.85 5.64 3.17
C SER A 127 0.47 6.30 3.29
N PRO A 128 0.15 7.28 2.41
CA PRO A 128 -1.15 7.94 2.39
C PRO A 128 -2.29 6.96 2.12
N LEU A 129 -3.49 7.31 2.59
CA LEU A 129 -4.70 6.48 2.48
C LEU A 129 -5.13 6.30 1.01
N ALA A 130 -5.41 5.06 0.64
CA ALA A 130 -5.94 4.66 -0.68
C ALA A 130 -5.11 5.17 -1.88
N ALA A 131 -3.79 5.31 -1.71
CA ALA A 131 -2.93 5.95 -2.70
C ALA A 131 -1.91 5.01 -3.34
N HIS A 132 -1.43 4.00 -2.61
CA HIS A 132 -0.32 3.13 -3.03
C HIS A 132 -0.62 1.68 -2.70
N VAL A 133 0.21 0.75 -3.19
CA VAL A 133 0.21 -0.64 -2.73
C VAL A 133 1.13 -0.74 -1.53
N TYR A 134 0.59 -1.21 -0.40
CA TYR A 134 1.31 -1.59 0.82
C TYR A 134 1.00 -3.05 1.09
N LEU A 135 1.89 -3.91 0.65
CA LEU A 135 1.73 -5.36 0.72
C LEU A 135 2.84 -5.96 1.54
N SER A 136 2.51 -6.87 2.44
CA SER A 136 3.47 -7.76 3.07
C SER A 136 3.06 -9.21 2.92
N LEU A 137 4.03 -10.07 2.69
CA LEU A 137 3.87 -11.50 2.62
C LEU A 137 4.77 -12.14 3.68
N GLN A 138 4.22 -13.00 4.54
CA GLN A 138 5.03 -13.81 5.44
C GLN A 138 4.99 -15.29 5.06
N ARG A 139 6.11 -15.98 5.36
CA ARG A 139 6.24 -17.43 5.17
C ARG A 139 7.28 -18.00 6.10
N GLY A 140 7.06 -19.25 6.54
CA GLY A 140 8.05 -20.05 7.23
C GLY A 140 8.99 -20.76 6.26
N PHE A 141 10.24 -20.92 6.68
CA PHE A 141 11.28 -21.67 5.98
C PHE A 141 12.05 -22.53 6.97
N ASP A 142 12.50 -23.71 6.54
CA ASP A 142 13.44 -24.52 7.27
C ASP A 142 14.88 -24.24 6.81
N GLY A 143 15.87 -24.55 7.66
CA GLY A 143 17.29 -24.43 7.31
C GLY A 143 17.96 -23.10 7.66
N GLY A 144 17.36 -22.36 8.58
CA GLY A 144 17.99 -21.23 9.26
C GLY A 144 18.05 -19.92 8.50
N LEU A 145 18.61 -18.89 9.16
CA LEU A 145 18.67 -17.52 8.68
C LEU A 145 19.36 -17.35 7.31
N ALA A 146 20.29 -18.24 6.97
CA ALA A 146 20.97 -18.19 5.67
C ALA A 146 20.02 -18.34 4.48
N ARG A 147 18.86 -18.98 4.67
CA ARG A 147 17.82 -19.12 3.63
C ARG A 147 17.15 -17.80 3.25
N LEU A 148 17.24 -16.78 4.10
CA LEU A 148 16.66 -15.47 3.85
C LEU A 148 17.54 -14.60 2.94
N GLY A 149 18.79 -15.01 2.70
CA GLY A 149 19.70 -14.32 1.79
C GLY A 149 19.13 -14.24 0.37
N GLY A 150 19.15 -13.06 -0.22
CA GLY A 150 18.63 -12.85 -1.59
C GLY A 150 17.13 -12.67 -1.73
N LEU A 151 16.31 -12.90 -0.70
CA LEU A 151 14.84 -12.73 -0.79
C LEU A 151 14.42 -11.33 -1.24
N SER A 152 15.19 -10.30 -0.87
CA SER A 152 14.92 -8.94 -1.33
C SER A 152 15.04 -8.80 -2.85
N LEU A 153 16.01 -9.50 -3.46
CA LEU A 153 16.18 -9.51 -4.93
C LEU A 153 15.08 -10.33 -5.59
N VAL A 154 14.74 -11.48 -5.04
CA VAL A 154 13.64 -12.32 -5.55
C VAL A 154 12.33 -11.55 -5.55
N ALA A 155 11.98 -10.90 -4.44
CA ALA A 155 10.77 -10.08 -4.34
C ALA A 155 10.81 -8.86 -5.27
N GLY A 156 11.99 -8.24 -5.42
CA GLY A 156 12.18 -7.12 -6.33
C GLY A 156 12.03 -7.51 -7.80
N ILE A 157 12.59 -8.65 -8.22
CA ILE A 157 12.44 -9.18 -9.58
C ILE A 157 10.97 -9.50 -9.85
N ALA A 158 10.29 -10.19 -8.93
CA ALA A 158 8.87 -10.50 -9.08
C ALA A 158 8.00 -9.24 -9.19
N ALA A 159 8.32 -8.18 -8.44
CA ALA A 159 7.62 -6.89 -8.54
C ALA A 159 7.89 -6.20 -9.89
N VAL A 160 9.12 -6.24 -10.41
CA VAL A 160 9.46 -5.71 -11.74
C VAL A 160 8.70 -6.47 -12.83
N GLU A 161 8.71 -7.81 -12.81
CA GLU A 161 7.99 -8.65 -13.78
C GLU A 161 6.48 -8.38 -13.75
N ALA A 162 5.89 -8.23 -12.54
CA ALA A 162 4.48 -7.89 -12.41
C ALA A 162 4.16 -6.52 -13.01
N LEU A 163 4.97 -5.49 -12.75
CA LEU A 163 4.78 -4.15 -13.31
C LEU A 163 4.98 -4.13 -14.83
N GLN A 164 5.97 -4.86 -15.36
CA GLN A 164 6.17 -5.00 -16.79
C GLN A 164 4.99 -5.72 -17.47
N GLY A 165 4.43 -6.74 -16.81
CA GLY A 165 3.21 -7.42 -17.25
C GLY A 165 1.96 -6.51 -17.29
N LEU A 166 1.97 -5.43 -16.52
CA LEU A 166 0.94 -4.38 -16.53
C LEU A 166 1.26 -3.23 -17.52
N GLY A 167 2.31 -3.36 -18.35
CA GLY A 167 2.70 -2.37 -19.35
C GLY A 167 3.65 -1.27 -18.84
N ILE A 168 4.14 -1.35 -17.61
CA ILE A 168 5.15 -0.42 -17.07
C ILE A 168 6.54 -0.98 -17.36
N THR A 169 7.00 -0.85 -18.58
CA THR A 169 8.19 -1.55 -19.11
C THR A 169 9.54 -0.97 -18.64
N ASP A 170 9.58 0.33 -18.28
CA ASP A 170 10.84 1.04 -17.95
C ASP A 170 11.26 0.87 -16.49
N VAL A 171 10.53 0.03 -15.73
CA VAL A 171 10.86 -0.26 -14.34
C VAL A 171 12.05 -1.22 -14.26
N ALA A 172 12.98 -0.91 -13.38
CA ALA A 172 14.15 -1.72 -13.09
C ALA A 172 14.38 -1.89 -11.59
N LEU A 173 15.13 -2.93 -11.21
CA LEU A 173 15.56 -3.15 -9.84
C LEU A 173 16.93 -2.51 -9.60
N LYS A 174 16.96 -1.49 -8.74
CA LYS A 174 18.20 -0.93 -8.21
C LYS A 174 18.60 -1.69 -6.96
N TRP A 175 19.76 -2.33 -7.03
CA TRP A 175 20.29 -3.07 -5.87
C TRP A 175 20.38 -2.16 -4.62
N PRO A 176 20.02 -2.66 -3.44
CA PRO A 176 19.61 -4.03 -3.17
C PRO A 176 18.09 -4.24 -3.15
N ASN A 177 17.24 -3.20 -3.28
CA ASN A 177 15.83 -3.34 -2.95
C ASN A 177 14.90 -2.26 -3.50
N ASP A 178 15.36 -1.35 -4.35
CA ASP A 178 14.54 -0.25 -4.86
C ASP A 178 14.03 -0.55 -6.27
N LEU A 179 12.74 -0.34 -6.49
CA LEU A 179 12.13 -0.30 -7.81
C LEU A 179 12.30 1.13 -8.34
N VAL A 180 12.91 1.28 -9.50
CA VAL A 180 13.25 2.59 -10.05
C VAL A 180 12.89 2.69 -11.53
N VAL A 181 12.66 3.92 -11.98
CA VAL A 181 12.51 4.26 -13.40
C VAL A 181 13.56 5.31 -13.74
N ALA A 182 14.23 5.13 -14.87
CA ALA A 182 15.21 6.08 -15.38
C ALA A 182 14.51 7.20 -16.17
N THR A 183 14.83 8.46 -15.86
CA THR A 183 14.40 9.62 -16.64
C THR A 183 15.66 10.45 -16.95
N GLY A 184 16.16 10.33 -18.17
CA GLY A 184 17.48 10.84 -18.52
C GLY A 184 18.58 10.17 -17.70
N LEU A 185 19.38 10.96 -16.99
CA LEU A 185 20.44 10.46 -16.11
C LEU A 185 19.99 10.21 -14.65
N ALA A 186 18.76 10.54 -14.30
CA ALA A 186 18.23 10.41 -12.96
C ALA A 186 17.44 9.11 -12.77
N LEU A 187 17.59 8.50 -11.60
CA LEU A 187 16.77 7.36 -11.16
C LEU A 187 15.70 7.85 -10.19
N HIS A 188 14.44 7.64 -10.55
CA HIS A 188 13.29 7.99 -9.74
C HIS A 188 12.73 6.73 -9.06
N LYS A 189 12.57 6.78 -7.76
CA LYS A 189 12.05 5.64 -6.98
C LYS A 189 10.55 5.49 -7.16
N LEU A 190 10.15 4.37 -7.75
CA LEU A 190 8.76 3.95 -7.90
C LEU A 190 8.28 3.12 -6.70
N GLY A 191 9.18 2.34 -6.10
CA GLY A 191 8.81 1.43 -5.04
C GLY A 191 10.02 0.91 -4.28
N GLY A 192 9.78 -0.02 -3.38
CA GLY A 192 10.85 -0.68 -2.65
C GLY A 192 10.40 -1.94 -1.92
N VAL A 193 11.39 -2.76 -1.61
CA VAL A 193 11.22 -4.02 -0.87
C VAL A 193 11.91 -3.92 0.47
N LEU A 194 11.24 -4.37 1.52
CA LEU A 194 11.80 -4.49 2.88
C LEU A 194 11.61 -5.92 3.37
N VAL A 195 12.70 -6.68 3.48
CA VAL A 195 12.67 -8.01 4.07
C VAL A 195 13.08 -7.92 5.53
N GLU A 196 12.21 -8.41 6.40
CA GLU A 196 12.43 -8.57 7.83
C GLU A 196 12.18 -10.03 8.19
N GLY A 197 12.78 -10.50 9.24
CA GLY A 197 12.57 -11.87 9.66
C GLY A 197 13.35 -12.20 10.90
N GLY A 198 13.17 -13.41 11.36
CA GLY A 198 13.82 -13.93 12.55
C GLY A 198 13.54 -15.40 12.70
N GLY A 199 14.23 -16.02 13.64
CA GLY A 199 14.13 -17.43 13.94
C GLY A 199 15.47 -18.00 14.33
N GLU A 200 15.61 -19.30 14.22
CA GLU A 200 16.81 -20.02 14.63
C GLU A 200 17.91 -19.95 13.58
N HIS A 201 19.14 -20.01 14.03
CA HIS A 201 20.31 -19.98 13.11
C HIS A 201 20.29 -21.16 12.12
N ALA A 202 19.92 -22.33 12.56
CA ALA A 202 19.86 -23.56 11.75
C ALA A 202 18.49 -24.27 11.76
N GLY A 203 17.48 -23.69 12.39
CA GLY A 203 16.12 -24.21 12.52
C GLY A 203 15.06 -23.43 11.73
N PRO A 204 13.82 -23.44 12.18
CA PRO A 204 12.73 -22.71 11.54
C PRO A 204 12.97 -21.21 11.58
N VAL A 205 12.72 -20.54 10.45
CA VAL A 205 12.81 -19.08 10.32
C VAL A 205 11.58 -18.54 9.62
N ARG A 206 11.22 -17.29 9.96
CA ARG A 206 10.20 -16.49 9.31
C ARG A 206 10.86 -15.47 8.39
N ALA A 207 10.31 -15.28 7.21
CA ALA A 207 10.54 -14.08 6.42
C ALA A 207 9.24 -13.31 6.26
N VAL A 208 9.31 -12.00 6.42
CA VAL A 208 8.26 -11.04 6.07
C VAL A 208 8.82 -10.13 4.97
N LEU A 209 8.20 -10.18 3.81
CA LEU A 209 8.58 -9.43 2.63
C LEU A 209 7.58 -8.29 2.42
N GLY A 210 7.96 -7.06 2.75
CA GLY A 210 7.17 -5.85 2.48
C GLY A 210 7.49 -5.30 1.09
N ILE A 211 6.46 -5.00 0.33
CA ILE A 211 6.55 -4.36 -0.98
C ILE A 211 5.70 -3.10 -0.95
N GLY A 212 6.33 -1.95 -1.20
CA GLY A 212 5.65 -0.68 -1.38
C GLY A 212 5.79 -0.21 -2.82
N VAL A 213 4.67 0.13 -3.48
CA VAL A 213 4.67 0.70 -4.84
C VAL A 213 3.86 1.97 -4.86
N ASN A 214 4.44 3.06 -5.33
CA ASN A 214 3.75 4.33 -5.51
C ASN A 214 2.80 4.23 -6.71
N VAL A 215 1.50 4.35 -6.48
CA VAL A 215 0.50 4.31 -7.55
C VAL A 215 0.04 5.70 -7.94
N ARG A 216 -0.35 6.52 -6.97
CA ARG A 216 -0.68 7.93 -7.16
C ARG A 216 -0.29 8.72 -5.91
N MET A 217 0.77 9.52 -6.00
CA MET A 217 1.32 10.25 -4.87
C MET A 217 0.53 11.53 -4.60
N PRO A 218 -0.11 11.68 -3.43
CA PRO A 218 -0.72 12.95 -3.06
C PRO A 218 0.32 14.05 -2.80
N GLU A 219 0.00 15.29 -3.17
CA GLU A 219 0.90 16.45 -3.02
C GLU A 219 1.42 16.61 -1.57
N VAL A 220 0.54 16.38 -0.58
CA VAL A 220 0.89 16.48 0.85
C VAL A 220 1.95 15.45 1.24
N ALA A 221 1.86 14.23 0.72
CA ALA A 221 2.84 13.18 1.00
C ALA A 221 4.14 13.40 0.22
N ALA A 222 4.05 13.92 -1.01
CA ALA A 222 5.19 14.23 -1.86
C ALA A 222 6.16 15.21 -1.21
N ALA A 223 5.65 16.22 -0.53
CA ALA A 223 6.44 17.27 0.13
C ALA A 223 7.37 16.74 1.24
N ALA A 224 7.10 15.54 1.78
CA ALA A 224 7.90 14.91 2.83
C ALA A 224 8.97 13.96 2.30
N ILE A 225 9.13 13.84 0.97
CA ILE A 225 10.08 12.90 0.35
C ILE A 225 11.31 13.68 -0.15
N ASP A 226 12.46 13.36 0.39
CA ASP A 226 13.74 14.03 0.16
C ASP A 226 14.59 13.42 -0.97
N GLN A 227 14.08 12.44 -1.69
CA GLN A 227 14.77 11.76 -2.80
C GLN A 227 13.93 11.83 -4.09
N PRO A 228 14.55 11.70 -5.29
CA PRO A 228 13.79 11.56 -6.53
C PRO A 228 12.84 10.36 -6.48
N TRP A 229 11.58 10.61 -6.75
CA TRP A 229 10.53 9.59 -6.76
C TRP A 229 9.64 9.74 -7.99
N THR A 230 8.89 8.70 -8.30
CA THR A 230 7.81 8.67 -9.30
C THR A 230 6.67 7.79 -8.80
N ASP A 231 5.55 7.79 -9.51
CA ASP A 231 4.41 6.92 -9.30
C ASP A 231 3.86 6.40 -10.64
N LEU A 232 2.99 5.39 -10.59
CA LEU A 232 2.41 4.79 -11.79
C LEU A 232 1.57 5.79 -12.58
N ALA A 233 0.89 6.71 -11.90
CA ALA A 233 0.05 7.72 -12.53
C ALA A 233 0.84 8.73 -13.38
N ALA A 234 2.12 8.96 -13.06
CA ALA A 234 3.03 9.78 -13.87
C ALA A 234 3.64 9.01 -15.04
N LEU A 235 3.72 7.67 -14.96
CA LEU A 235 4.34 6.83 -15.99
C LEU A 235 3.37 6.39 -17.08
N ALA A 236 2.08 6.27 -16.78
CA ALA A 236 1.07 5.83 -17.72
C ALA A 236 -0.23 6.64 -17.57
N ALA A 237 -0.77 7.13 -18.70
CA ALA A 237 -2.04 7.86 -18.70
C ALA A 237 -3.19 6.98 -18.16
N ASP A 238 -3.18 5.69 -18.52
CA ASP A 238 -4.10 4.66 -18.02
C ASP A 238 -3.38 3.77 -17.00
N ALA A 239 -2.87 4.41 -15.93
CA ALA A 239 -2.20 3.67 -14.87
C ALA A 239 -3.12 2.57 -14.32
N PRO A 240 -2.59 1.33 -14.10
CA PRO A 240 -3.39 0.25 -13.55
C PRO A 240 -3.94 0.63 -12.17
N SER A 241 -5.13 0.10 -11.86
CA SER A 241 -5.69 0.17 -10.51
C SER A 241 -4.83 -0.63 -9.53
N ARG A 242 -5.00 -0.35 -8.24
CA ARG A 242 -4.26 -1.06 -7.17
C ARG A 242 -4.70 -2.51 -7.02
#